data_d93d2ce544ff232f2f078935c0524635
#
_entry.id   d93d2ce544ff232f2f078935c0524635
#
_cell.length_a   1.000
_cell.length_b   1.000
_cell.length_c   1.000
_cell.angle_alpha   90.00
_cell.angle_beta   90.00
_cell.angle_gamma   90.00
#
_symmetry.space_group_name_H-M   'P 1'
#
loop_
_entity.id
_entity.type
_entity.pdbx_description
1 polymer ?
#
loop_
_entity_poly.entity_id
_entity_poly.type
_entity_poly.pdbx_seq_one_letter_code
_entity_poly.pdbx_strand_id
1 'polypeptide(L)' 'VTTRTYYLPKNRIAIHVINYMVSKVGCSIGELKVNRQADTIRVPVTCNDVDVAKIERILKTYDMLGE' A
#
# COMPACT_ATOMS: atom_id res chain seq x y z
N VAL A 1 5.64 6.27 -14.89
CA VAL A 1 5.04 6.52 -13.57
C VAL A 1 3.61 6.00 -13.56
N THR A 2 3.29 5.20 -12.56
CA THR A 2 1.99 4.57 -12.42
C THR A 2 1.41 4.87 -11.05
N THR A 3 0.11 5.19 -11.01
CA THR A 3 -0.61 5.36 -9.76
C THR A 3 -1.56 4.19 -9.58
N ARG A 4 -1.46 3.51 -8.45
CA ARG A 4 -2.35 2.42 -8.11
C ARG A 4 -2.94 2.63 -6.73
N THR A 5 -4.18 2.22 -6.57
CA THR A 5 -4.87 2.32 -5.28
C THR A 5 -5.00 0.94 -4.67
N TYR A 6 -4.55 0.81 -3.43
CA TYR A 6 -4.63 -0.44 -2.69
C TYR A 6 -5.55 -0.26 -1.49
N TYR A 7 -6.21 -1.34 -1.13
CA TYR A 7 -7.08 -1.37 0.04
C TYR A 7 -6.47 -2.33 1.04
N LEU A 8 -5.97 -1.78 2.14
CA LEU A 8 -5.27 -2.55 3.16
C LEU A 8 -6.15 -2.69 4.41
N PRO A 9 -6.02 -3.80 5.15
CA PRO A 9 -6.75 -3.92 6.40
C PRO A 9 -6.29 -2.86 7.40
N LYS A 10 -7.22 -2.35 8.18
CA LYS A 10 -6.93 -1.32 9.17
C LYS A 10 -6.30 -1.96 10.40
N ASN A 11 -4.98 -2.07 10.40
CA ASN A 11 -4.25 -2.62 11.54
C ASN A 11 -2.83 -2.01 11.59
N ARG A 12 -2.08 -2.40 12.60
CA ARG A 12 -0.73 -1.86 12.79
C ARG A 12 0.22 -2.28 11.70
N ILE A 13 0.03 -3.48 11.16
CA ILE A 13 0.90 -4.00 10.12
C ILE A 13 0.78 -3.15 8.86
N ALA A 14 -0.43 -2.68 8.54
CA ALA A 14 -0.64 -1.83 7.38
C ALA A 14 0.21 -0.56 7.46
N ILE A 15 0.28 0.06 8.62
CA ILE A 15 1.08 1.27 8.81
C ILE A 15 2.56 0.96 8.61
N HIS A 16 3.05 -0.15 9.15
CA HIS A 16 4.44 -0.57 8.97
C HIS A 16 4.75 -0.83 7.50
N VAL A 17 3.83 -1.48 6.80
CA VAL A 17 4.02 -1.78 5.37
C VAL A 17 4.07 -0.50 4.56
N ILE A 18 3.19 0.46 4.85
CA ILE A 18 3.20 1.75 4.17
C ILE A 18 4.53 2.46 4.37
N ASN A 19 5.01 2.53 5.61
CA ASN A 19 6.30 3.15 5.92
C ASN A 19 7.45 2.42 5.22
N TYR A 20 7.41 1.11 5.19
CA TYR A 20 8.42 0.30 4.53
C TYR A 20 8.47 0.62 3.04
N MET A 21 7.30 0.70 2.39
CA MET A 21 7.25 1.00 0.96
C MET A 21 7.82 2.37 0.65
N VAL A 22 7.48 3.38 1.46
CA VAL A 22 8.00 4.73 1.24
C VAL A 22 9.51 4.77 1.45
N SER A 23 10.01 4.11 2.49
CA SER A 23 11.43 4.16 2.84
C SER A 23 12.30 3.31 1.93
N LYS A 24 11.84 2.13 1.56
CA LYS A 24 12.67 1.16 0.84
C LYS A 24 12.46 1.18 -0.66
N VAL A 25 11.23 1.38 -1.10
CA VAL A 25 10.94 1.43 -2.54
C VAL A 25 11.04 2.86 -3.06
N GLY A 26 10.75 3.83 -2.21
CA GLY A 26 10.82 5.23 -2.60
C GLY A 26 9.58 5.71 -3.35
N CYS A 27 8.46 5.03 -3.17
CA CYS A 27 7.22 5.44 -3.81
C CYS A 27 6.58 6.61 -3.05
N SER A 28 5.66 7.29 -3.73
CA SER A 28 4.89 8.37 -3.12
C SER A 28 3.53 7.84 -2.70
N ILE A 29 3.11 8.18 -1.50
CA ILE A 29 1.79 7.81 -0.98
C ILE A 29 0.94 9.06 -0.93
N GLY A 30 -0.25 8.98 -1.52
CA GLY A 30 -1.20 10.09 -1.48
C GLY A 30 -1.99 10.11 -0.18
N GLU A 31 -3.13 10.79 -0.21
CA GLU A 31 -3.96 10.92 0.98
C GLU A 31 -4.58 9.58 1.36
N LEU A 32 -4.35 9.17 2.59
CA LEU A 32 -4.92 7.94 3.12
C LEU A 32 -6.36 8.19 3.58
N LYS A 33 -7.25 7.28 3.20
CA LYS A 33 -8.64 7.36 3.62
C LYS A 33 -9.03 6.06 4.30
N VAL A 34 -9.64 6.18 5.48
CA VAL A 34 -10.09 5.02 6.23
C VAL A 34 -11.57 4.78 5.96
N ASN A 35 -11.89 3.58 5.56
CA ASN A 35 -13.29 3.15 5.39
C ASN A 35 -13.70 2.40 6.65
N ARG A 36 -14.50 3.06 7.49
CA ARG A 36 -14.90 2.47 8.77
C ARG A 36 -15.84 1.29 8.60
N GLN A 37 -16.65 1.30 7.54
CA GLN A 37 -17.59 0.22 7.30
C GLN A 37 -16.91 -1.07 6.87
N ALA A 38 -15.91 -0.93 6.01
CA ALA A 38 -15.16 -2.08 5.50
C ALA A 38 -13.91 -2.38 6.33
N ASP A 39 -13.59 -1.52 7.29
CA ASP A 39 -12.40 -1.65 8.13
C ASP A 39 -11.12 -1.73 7.29
N THR A 40 -11.07 -0.90 6.24
CA THR A 40 -9.93 -0.85 5.33
C THR A 40 -9.38 0.57 5.21
N ILE A 41 -8.12 0.64 4.74
CA ILE A 41 -7.47 1.91 4.45
C ILE A 41 -7.23 1.98 2.95
N ARG A 42 -7.68 3.05 2.33
CA ARG A 42 -7.42 3.30 0.91
C ARG A 42 -6.08 3.99 0.77
N VAL A 43 -5.15 3.35 0.06
CA VAL A 43 -3.78 3.84 -0.07
C VAL A 43 -3.47 4.07 -1.56
N PRO A 44 -3.48 5.32 -2.02
CA PRO A 44 -3.06 5.63 -3.39
C PRO A 44 -1.53 5.70 -3.44
N VAL A 45 -0.92 4.87 -4.28
CA VAL A 45 0.53 4.75 -4.39
C VAL A 45 0.96 5.17 -5.79
N THR A 46 1.92 6.09 -5.86
CA THR A 46 2.50 6.51 -7.13
C THR A 46 3.98 6.13 -7.16
N CYS A 47 4.37 5.38 -8.18
CA CYS A 47 5.74 4.91 -8.30
C CYS A 47 6.05 4.60 -9.77
N ASN A 48 7.31 4.25 -10.05
CA ASN A 48 7.69 3.79 -11.37
C ASN A 48 7.10 2.42 -11.64
N ASP A 49 6.89 2.11 -12.92
CA ASP A 49 6.29 0.83 -13.31
C ASP A 49 7.07 -0.36 -12.77
N VAL A 50 8.41 -0.25 -12.76
CA VAL A 50 9.24 -1.34 -12.24
C VAL A 50 9.07 -1.54 -10.75
N ASP A 51 8.67 -0.51 -10.02
CA ASP A 51 8.49 -0.59 -8.57
C ASP A 51 7.11 -1.15 -8.19
N VAL A 52 6.15 -1.14 -9.12
CA VAL A 52 4.82 -1.69 -8.86
C VAL A 52 4.91 -3.17 -8.47
N ALA A 53 5.74 -3.93 -9.17
CA ALA A 53 5.92 -5.34 -8.86
C ALA A 53 6.50 -5.53 -7.46
N LYS A 54 7.43 -4.66 -7.06
CA LYS A 54 8.03 -4.72 -5.72
C LYS A 54 6.99 -4.44 -4.64
N ILE A 55 6.14 -3.44 -4.86
CA ILE A 55 5.09 -3.09 -3.93
C ILE A 55 4.11 -4.24 -3.77
N GLU A 56 3.66 -4.81 -4.88
CA GLU A 56 2.72 -5.92 -4.85
C GLU A 56 3.31 -7.14 -4.14
N ARG A 57 4.59 -7.38 -4.34
CA ARG A 57 5.29 -8.46 -3.66
C ARG A 57 5.34 -8.25 -2.15
N ILE A 58 5.61 -7.01 -1.72
CA ILE A 58 5.63 -6.67 -0.30
C ILE A 58 4.24 -6.87 0.30
N LEU A 59 3.22 -6.35 -0.35
CA LEU A 59 1.85 -6.48 0.13
C LEU A 59 1.43 -7.95 0.22
N LYS A 60 1.82 -8.74 -0.77
CA LYS A 60 1.52 -10.16 -0.78
C LYS A 60 2.22 -10.90 0.34
N THR A 61 3.48 -10.53 0.62
CA THR A 61 4.27 -11.14 1.70
C THR A 61 3.59 -10.91 3.05
N TYR A 62 3.00 -9.74 3.25
CA TYR A 62 2.30 -9.42 4.48
C TYR A 62 0.81 -9.76 4.43
N ASP A 63 0.38 -10.46 3.37
CA ASP A 63 -1.02 -10.86 3.18
C ASP A 63 -1.96 -9.65 3.17
N MET A 64 -1.49 -8.56 2.60
CA MET A 64 -2.25 -7.31 2.54
C MET A 64 -3.05 -7.15 1.26
N LEU A 65 -2.70 -7.88 0.19
CA LEU A 65 -3.52 -7.95 -1.00
C LEU A 65 -4.56 -9.01 -0.74
N GLY A 66 -5.74 -8.63 -0.43
CA GLY A 66 -6.78 -9.56 -0.20
C GLY A 66 -7.03 -10.38 -1.42
N GLU A 67 -6.69 -11.36 -1.68
CA GLU A 67 -6.83 -12.11 -2.73
C GLU A 67 -7.62 -12.45 -3.32
#